data_c67a1d9a7390396e06e9a26a04110e02
#
_entry.id   c67a1d9a7390396e06e9a26a04110e02
#
_cell.length_a   1.000
_cell.length_b   1.000
_cell.length_c   1.000
_cell.angle_alpha   90.00
_cell.angle_beta   90.00
_cell.angle_gamma   90.00
#
_symmetry.space_group_name_H-M   'P 1'
#
loop_
_entity.id
_entity.type
_entity.pdbx_description
1 polymer ?
#
loop_
_entity_poly.entity_id
_entity_poly.type
_entity_poly.pdbx_seq_one_letter_code
_entity_poly.pdbx_strand_id
1 'polypeptide(L)'
;MINNEYLYHFTSSENLIRILETMSLKLSDFKKLNDLNENNIPHYYFINGRRLAQTKNYIKNHCKILCFSQDYLYKHRLLSGINHPRMWAQYAQNSTGACIIINENLFLKQNENILKTTFYKIENIEYTDKLYNISKPNPIYSSPEEL
;
A
#
# COMPACT_ATOMS: atom_id res chain seq x y z
N MET A 1 19.90 6.45 4.05
CA MET A 1 18.72 5.77 3.50
C MET A 1 18.79 4.33 3.92
N ILE A 2 17.71 3.78 4.49
CA ILE A 2 17.63 2.36 4.81
C ILE A 2 17.46 1.67 3.44
N ASN A 3 18.35 0.75 3.12
CA ASN A 3 18.20 -0.06 1.91
C ASN A 3 17.27 -1.23 2.28
N ASN A 4 15.97 -1.04 2.03
CA ASN A 4 14.98 -2.06 2.33
C ASN A 4 15.02 -3.11 1.23
N GLU A 5 15.71 -4.21 1.49
CA GLU A 5 15.76 -5.37 0.59
C GLU A 5 14.52 -6.26 0.73
N TYR A 6 13.87 -6.22 1.90
CA TYR A 6 12.78 -7.12 2.25
C TYR A 6 11.48 -6.37 2.55
N LEU A 7 10.40 -6.97 2.08
CA LEU A 7 9.02 -6.58 2.35
C LEU A 7 8.38 -7.63 3.27
N TYR A 8 7.58 -7.19 4.23
CA TYR A 8 6.95 -8.04 5.23
C TYR A 8 5.43 -7.99 5.07
N HIS A 9 4.82 -9.12 4.73
CA HIS A 9 3.38 -9.24 4.57
C HIS A 9 2.79 -10.08 5.71
N PHE A 10 2.04 -9.43 6.58
CA PHE A 10 1.36 -10.07 7.71
C PHE A 10 0.00 -10.61 7.25
N THR A 11 -0.33 -11.84 7.64
CA THR A 11 -1.54 -12.49 7.18
C THR A 11 -2.07 -13.51 8.19
N SER A 12 -3.34 -13.89 8.09
CA SER A 12 -3.90 -14.97 8.89
C SER A 12 -3.37 -16.34 8.42
N SER A 13 -3.47 -17.34 9.30
CA SER A 13 -3.08 -18.73 8.95
C SER A 13 -3.87 -19.27 7.77
N GLU A 14 -5.17 -18.96 7.69
CA GLU A 14 -6.02 -19.36 6.55
C GLU A 14 -5.56 -18.75 5.23
N ASN A 15 -5.25 -17.45 5.23
CA ASN A 15 -4.75 -16.78 4.03
C ASN A 15 -3.35 -17.26 3.66
N LEU A 16 -2.50 -17.60 4.64
CA LEU A 16 -1.19 -18.20 4.36
C LEU A 16 -1.33 -19.48 3.54
N ILE A 17 -2.25 -20.38 3.93
CA ILE A 17 -2.51 -21.61 3.19
C ILE A 17 -2.88 -21.28 1.74
N ARG A 18 -3.83 -20.36 1.53
CA ARG A 18 -4.23 -19.96 0.18
C ARG A 18 -3.09 -19.35 -0.64
N ILE A 19 -2.21 -18.55 -0.01
CA ILE A 19 -1.05 -17.96 -0.66
C ILE A 19 -0.06 -19.07 -1.09
N LEU A 20 0.18 -20.05 -0.24
CA LEU A 20 1.07 -21.18 -0.55
C LEU A 20 0.50 -22.07 -1.65
N GLU A 21 -0.82 -22.31 -1.67
CA GLU A 21 -1.47 -23.11 -2.72
C GLU A 21 -1.45 -22.41 -4.08
N THR A 22 -1.63 -21.08 -4.09
CA THR A 22 -1.72 -20.31 -5.34
C THR A 22 -0.40 -19.65 -5.74
N MET A 23 0.60 -19.65 -4.87
CA MET A 23 1.85 -18.89 -4.99
C MET A 23 1.62 -17.43 -5.38
N SER A 24 0.55 -16.82 -4.86
CA SER A 24 0.15 -15.46 -5.22
C SER A 24 -0.39 -14.66 -4.05
N LEU A 25 -0.16 -13.34 -4.08
CA LEU A 25 -0.71 -12.39 -3.14
C LEU A 25 -1.95 -11.72 -3.74
N LYS A 26 -3.03 -11.67 -2.98
CA LYS A 26 -4.26 -11.02 -3.41
C LYS A 26 -4.18 -9.52 -3.19
N LEU A 27 -4.38 -8.75 -4.25
CA LEU A 27 -4.57 -7.31 -4.15
C LEU A 27 -5.95 -7.00 -3.55
N SER A 28 -5.99 -6.17 -2.54
CA SER A 28 -7.22 -5.73 -1.88
C SER A 28 -7.88 -4.58 -2.63
N ASP A 29 -9.20 -4.53 -2.59
CA ASP A 29 -9.95 -3.36 -3.05
C ASP A 29 -9.61 -2.16 -2.16
N PHE A 30 -9.38 -1.01 -2.76
CA PHE A 30 -9.11 0.22 -2.02
C PHE A 30 -10.20 0.54 -0.99
N LYS A 31 -11.45 0.17 -1.28
CA LYS A 31 -12.59 0.34 -0.36
C LYS A 31 -12.53 -0.51 0.90
N LYS A 32 -11.71 -1.57 0.91
CA LYS A 32 -11.63 -2.55 2.01
C LYS A 32 -10.43 -2.32 2.93
N LEU A 33 -9.73 -1.20 2.75
CA LEU A 33 -8.64 -0.82 3.65
C LEU A 33 -9.18 -0.56 5.06
N ASN A 34 -8.46 -1.05 6.06
CA ASN A 34 -8.86 -0.95 7.47
C ASN A 34 -8.72 0.48 8.03
N ASP A 35 -7.97 1.35 7.37
CA ASP A 35 -7.81 2.73 7.81
C ASP A 35 -8.99 3.59 7.32
N LEU A 36 -9.79 4.08 8.27
CA LEU A 36 -10.90 4.99 8.01
C LEU A 36 -10.43 6.29 7.35
N ASN A 37 -9.21 6.73 7.64
CA ASN A 37 -8.64 7.94 7.06
C ASN A 37 -8.21 7.73 5.61
N GLU A 38 -7.70 6.56 5.24
CA GLU A 38 -7.41 6.21 3.85
C GLU A 38 -8.68 6.16 3.00
N ASN A 39 -9.79 5.72 3.58
CA ASN A 39 -11.10 5.73 2.93
C ASN A 39 -11.72 7.13 2.84
N ASN A 40 -11.37 8.02 3.77
CA ASN A 40 -11.78 9.41 3.78
C ASN A 40 -10.69 10.27 3.14
N ILE A 41 -10.55 10.18 1.81
CA ILE A 41 -9.78 11.22 1.09
C ILE A 41 -10.46 12.55 1.44
N PRO A 42 -9.81 13.46 2.19
CA PRO A 42 -10.47 14.65 2.70
C PRO A 42 -11.05 15.48 1.56
N HIS A 43 -12.21 16.06 1.79
CA HIS A 43 -12.90 16.95 0.85
C HIS A 43 -12.12 18.26 0.53
N TYR A 44 -10.91 18.41 1.03
CA TYR A 44 -10.12 19.64 1.01
C TYR A 44 -9.40 19.95 -0.31
N TYR A 45 -9.50 19.09 -1.30
CA TYR A 45 -8.81 19.26 -2.59
C TYR A 45 -9.73 19.86 -3.65
N PHE A 46 -10.31 21.00 -3.36
CA PHE A 46 -11.24 21.66 -4.27
C PHE A 46 -10.61 22.84 -4.99
N ILE A 47 -10.17 22.64 -6.22
CA ILE A 47 -10.14 23.72 -7.21
C ILE A 47 -11.28 23.54 -8.23
N ASN A 48 -11.79 22.32 -8.44
CA ASN A 48 -12.97 22.03 -9.28
C ASN A 48 -13.74 20.83 -8.74
N GLY A 49 -14.69 21.05 -7.86
CA GLY A 49 -15.36 20.02 -7.05
C GLY A 49 -15.94 18.80 -7.79
N ARG A 50 -16.34 18.92 -9.06
CA ARG A 50 -16.89 17.79 -9.82
C ARG A 50 -15.83 16.80 -10.30
N ARG A 51 -14.69 17.25 -10.81
CA ARG A 51 -13.62 16.38 -11.32
C ARG A 51 -12.99 15.54 -10.22
N LEU A 52 -12.81 16.11 -9.05
CA LEU A 52 -12.19 15.40 -7.93
C LEU A 52 -13.07 14.27 -7.38
N ALA A 53 -14.38 14.50 -7.28
CA ALA A 53 -15.32 13.45 -6.84
C ALA A 53 -15.35 12.26 -7.83
N GLN A 54 -15.26 12.53 -9.12
CA GLN A 54 -15.18 11.50 -10.16
C GLN A 54 -13.87 10.71 -10.06
N THR A 55 -12.73 11.38 -9.93
CA THR A 55 -11.41 10.74 -9.77
C THR A 55 -11.36 9.90 -8.49
N LYS A 56 -11.88 10.41 -7.37
CA LYS A 56 -11.97 9.64 -6.12
C LYS A 56 -12.78 8.36 -6.29
N ASN A 57 -13.95 8.44 -6.94
CA ASN A 57 -14.79 7.29 -7.18
C ASN A 57 -14.14 6.32 -8.16
N TYR A 58 -13.44 6.81 -9.16
CA TYR A 58 -12.67 5.99 -10.09
C TYR A 58 -11.58 5.20 -9.35
N ILE A 59 -10.73 5.86 -8.57
CA ILE A 59 -9.67 5.23 -7.76
C ILE A 59 -10.27 4.17 -6.84
N LYS A 60 -11.32 4.50 -6.08
CA LYS A 60 -11.97 3.57 -5.17
C LYS A 60 -12.52 2.32 -5.86
N ASN A 61 -12.96 2.44 -7.10
CA ASN A 61 -13.61 1.35 -7.82
C ASN A 61 -12.64 0.52 -8.66
N HIS A 62 -11.54 1.08 -9.13
CA HIS A 62 -10.66 0.46 -10.11
C HIS A 62 -9.25 0.18 -9.58
N CYS A 63 -8.82 0.86 -8.52
CA CYS A 63 -7.50 0.60 -7.95
C CYS A 63 -7.53 -0.54 -6.94
N LYS A 64 -6.47 -1.32 -6.97
CA LYS A 64 -6.17 -2.37 -6.02
C LYS A 64 -4.90 -2.00 -5.27
N ILE A 65 -4.77 -2.46 -4.05
CA ILE A 65 -3.62 -2.16 -3.20
C ILE A 65 -3.08 -3.42 -2.53
N LEU A 66 -1.78 -3.46 -2.39
CA LEU A 66 -1.07 -4.45 -1.59
C LEU A 66 -0.10 -3.70 -0.68
N CYS A 67 -0.25 -3.90 0.62
CA CYS A 67 0.55 -3.21 1.62
C CYS A 67 1.58 -4.15 2.24
N PHE A 68 2.76 -3.60 2.50
CA PHE A 68 3.86 -4.27 3.16
C PHE A 68 4.40 -3.41 4.30
N SER A 69 4.99 -4.03 5.29
CA SER A 69 5.90 -3.35 6.21
C SER A 69 7.33 -3.48 5.70
N GLN A 70 8.18 -2.57 6.14
CA GLN A 70 9.62 -2.56 5.86
C GLN A 70 10.40 -2.44 7.15
N ASP A 71 11.72 -2.61 7.07
CA ASP A 71 12.61 -2.29 8.18
C ASP A 71 12.51 -0.80 8.51
N TYR A 72 12.58 -0.45 9.78
CA TYR A 72 12.34 0.92 10.24
C TYR A 72 13.29 1.34 11.35
N LEU A 73 13.52 2.65 11.45
CA LEU A 73 14.32 3.22 12.53
C LEU A 73 13.43 3.56 13.72
N TYR A 74 13.78 3.00 14.87
CA TYR A 74 13.17 3.36 16.15
C TYR A 74 14.27 3.74 17.15
N LYS A 75 14.25 4.98 17.66
CA LYS A 75 15.25 5.51 18.61
C LYS A 75 16.69 5.21 18.15
N HIS A 76 17.02 5.52 16.90
CA HIS A 76 18.32 5.29 16.25
C HIS A 76 18.75 3.82 16.10
N ARG A 77 17.85 2.87 16.34
CA ARG A 77 18.09 1.44 16.07
C ARG A 77 17.29 0.99 14.85
N LEU A 78 17.95 0.30 13.95
CA LEU A 78 17.27 -0.37 12.84
C LEU A 78 16.55 -1.60 13.39
N LEU A 79 15.24 -1.65 13.23
CA LEU A 79 14.42 -2.79 13.57
C LEU A 79 13.90 -3.44 12.30
N SER A 80 13.92 -4.75 12.26
CA SER A 80 13.33 -5.51 11.17
C SER A 80 11.82 -5.35 11.15
N GLY A 81 11.24 -5.23 9.96
CA GLY A 81 9.81 -5.09 9.77
C GLY A 81 8.98 -6.23 10.38
N ILE A 82 9.58 -7.42 10.60
CA ILE A 82 8.93 -8.51 11.32
C ILE A 82 8.69 -8.19 12.79
N ASN A 83 9.52 -7.31 13.39
CA ASN A 83 9.42 -6.91 14.79
C ASN A 83 8.42 -5.76 15.01
N HIS A 84 7.30 -5.76 14.31
CA HIS A 84 6.27 -4.73 14.39
C HIS A 84 5.03 -5.24 15.14
N PRO A 85 4.92 -5.06 16.48
CA PRO A 85 3.85 -5.68 17.28
C PRO A 85 2.44 -5.33 16.81
N ARG A 86 2.24 -4.08 16.36
CA ARG A 86 0.95 -3.64 15.83
C ARG A 86 0.53 -4.42 14.58
N MET A 87 1.48 -4.73 13.71
CA MET A 87 1.19 -5.51 12.49
C MET A 87 0.82 -6.94 12.83
N TRP A 88 1.48 -7.55 13.80
CA TRP A 88 1.12 -8.87 14.31
C TRP A 88 -0.29 -8.89 14.91
N ALA A 89 -0.64 -7.89 15.71
CA ALA A 89 -1.96 -7.80 16.32
C ALA A 89 -3.07 -7.57 15.27
N GLN A 90 -2.87 -6.65 14.33
CA GLN A 90 -3.93 -6.22 13.41
C GLN A 90 -4.08 -7.14 12.19
N TYR A 91 -2.98 -7.66 11.64
CA TYR A 91 -2.98 -8.34 10.35
C TYR A 91 -2.61 -9.81 10.41
N ALA A 92 -1.98 -10.26 11.50
CA ALA A 92 -1.62 -11.66 11.71
C ALA A 92 -2.51 -12.32 12.78
N GLN A 93 -3.80 -12.09 12.72
CA GLN A 93 -4.80 -12.77 13.55
C GLN A 93 -4.46 -12.76 15.05
N ASN A 94 -4.22 -11.56 15.62
CA ASN A 94 -3.75 -11.40 17.01
C ASN A 94 -2.49 -12.22 17.33
N SER A 95 -1.50 -12.17 16.46
CA SER A 95 -0.22 -12.87 16.58
C SER A 95 -0.27 -14.40 16.45
N THR A 96 -1.37 -14.97 15.96
CA THR A 96 -1.49 -16.42 15.67
C THR A 96 -1.33 -16.74 14.19
N GLY A 97 -1.21 -15.72 13.34
CA GLY A 97 -0.99 -15.84 11.91
C GLY A 97 0.47 -15.95 11.52
N ALA A 98 0.82 -15.40 10.37
CA ALA A 98 2.15 -15.49 9.79
C ALA A 98 2.62 -14.14 9.24
N CYS A 99 3.95 -14.02 9.09
CA CYS A 99 4.59 -12.96 8.33
C CYS A 99 5.39 -13.58 7.17
N ILE A 100 5.04 -13.23 5.95
CA ILE A 100 5.76 -13.65 4.75
C ILE A 100 6.82 -12.60 4.46
N ILE A 101 8.06 -13.03 4.33
CA ILE A 101 9.21 -12.17 3.99
C ILE A 101 9.50 -12.34 2.51
N ILE A 102 9.51 -11.24 1.78
CA ILE A 102 9.64 -11.20 0.33
C ILE A 102 10.84 -10.33 -0.03
N ASN A 103 11.74 -10.83 -0.86
CA ASN A 103 12.75 -9.97 -1.45
C ASN A 103 12.11 -9.12 -2.55
N GLU A 104 12.16 -7.78 -2.40
CA GLU A 104 11.48 -6.83 -3.28
C GLU A 104 11.92 -6.96 -4.74
N ASN A 105 13.23 -7.03 -4.97
CA ASN A 105 13.79 -7.11 -6.32
C ASN A 105 13.37 -8.41 -7.04
N LEU A 106 13.40 -9.54 -6.34
CA LEU A 106 12.96 -10.81 -6.90
C LEU A 106 11.45 -10.81 -7.17
N PHE A 107 10.65 -10.23 -6.27
CA PHE A 107 9.21 -10.12 -6.44
C PHE A 107 8.85 -9.30 -7.68
N LEU A 108 9.47 -8.14 -7.87
CA LEU A 108 9.26 -7.30 -9.03
C LEU A 108 9.69 -7.99 -10.32
N LYS A 109 10.86 -8.63 -10.30
CA LYS A 109 11.37 -9.37 -11.46
C LYS A 109 10.45 -10.53 -11.87
N GLN A 110 9.95 -11.31 -10.92
CA GLN A 110 9.05 -12.42 -11.20
C GLN A 110 7.68 -11.96 -11.74
N ASN A 111 7.24 -10.77 -11.39
CA ASN A 111 5.97 -10.20 -11.82
C ASN A 111 6.11 -9.21 -12.99
N GLU A 112 7.29 -9.08 -13.59
CA GLU A 112 7.59 -8.08 -14.62
C GLU A 112 6.61 -8.10 -15.79
N ASN A 113 6.21 -9.28 -16.26
CA ASN A 113 5.27 -9.41 -17.38
C ASN A 113 3.89 -8.84 -17.06
N ILE A 114 3.40 -9.04 -15.83
CA ILE A 114 2.11 -8.49 -15.38
C ILE A 114 2.25 -6.98 -15.18
N LEU A 115 3.33 -6.55 -14.55
CA LEU A 115 3.58 -5.16 -14.26
C LEU A 115 3.73 -4.30 -15.52
N LYS A 116 4.32 -4.81 -16.59
CA LYS A 116 4.43 -4.11 -17.89
C LYS A 116 3.09 -3.86 -18.58
N THR A 117 2.07 -4.67 -18.28
CA THR A 117 0.73 -4.55 -18.87
C THR A 117 -0.26 -3.81 -17.99
N THR A 118 0.17 -3.41 -16.79
CA THR A 118 -0.70 -2.79 -15.78
C THR A 118 -0.07 -1.50 -15.29
N PHE A 119 -0.86 -0.45 -15.16
CA PHE A 119 -0.40 0.75 -14.48
C PHE A 119 -0.24 0.44 -12.98
N TYR A 120 0.97 0.61 -12.46
CA TYR A 120 1.25 0.43 -11.03
C TYR A 120 2.19 1.51 -10.49
N LYS A 121 2.13 1.71 -9.19
CA LYS A 121 3.03 2.60 -8.45
C LYS A 121 3.43 1.95 -7.14
N ILE A 122 4.69 2.07 -6.78
CA ILE A 122 5.22 1.63 -5.49
C ILE A 122 5.71 2.86 -4.75
N GLU A 123 5.19 3.08 -3.57
CA GLU A 123 5.55 4.23 -2.74
C GLU A 123 5.58 3.87 -1.27
N ASN A 124 6.41 4.59 -0.53
CA ASN A 124 6.38 4.57 0.92
C ASN A 124 5.21 5.38 1.43
N ILE A 125 4.54 4.88 2.48
CA ILE A 125 3.48 5.63 3.16
C ILE A 125 4.14 6.68 4.06
N GLU A 126 3.81 7.95 3.85
CA GLU A 126 4.19 9.04 4.74
C GLU A 126 3.05 9.33 5.73
N TYR A 127 3.32 9.16 7.01
CA TYR A 127 2.41 9.57 8.07
C TYR A 127 2.68 11.01 8.46
N THR A 128 1.68 11.87 8.35
CA THR A 128 1.80 13.29 8.70
C THR A 128 0.55 13.77 9.43
N ASP A 129 0.76 14.54 10.49
CA ASP A 129 -0.31 15.26 11.21
C ASP A 129 -0.64 16.61 10.53
N LYS A 130 0.13 16.99 9.51
CA LYS A 130 -0.10 18.24 8.78
C LYS A 130 -1.11 18.02 7.67
N LEU A 131 -2.14 18.87 7.62
CA LEU A 131 -2.99 18.97 6.44
C LEU A 131 -2.12 19.40 5.26
N TYR A 132 -2.05 18.57 4.23
CA TYR A 132 -1.38 18.93 2.99
C TYR A 132 -2.15 20.09 2.35
N ASN A 133 -1.55 21.27 2.36
CA ASN A 133 -2.07 22.41 1.62
C ASN A 133 -1.60 22.23 0.16
N ILE A 134 -2.40 21.56 -0.66
CA ILE A 134 -2.12 21.43 -2.08
C ILE A 134 -2.45 22.75 -2.77
N SER A 135 -1.65 23.76 -2.53
CA SER A 135 -1.70 25.03 -3.27
C SER A 135 -1.03 24.94 -4.65
N LYS A 136 -0.36 23.81 -4.97
CA LYS A 136 0.23 23.55 -6.30
C LYS A 136 -0.15 22.14 -6.75
N PRO A 137 -0.80 21.99 -7.90
CA PRO A 137 -1.01 20.68 -8.49
C PRO A 137 0.38 20.06 -8.76
N ASN A 138 0.60 18.85 -8.28
CA ASN A 138 1.80 18.10 -8.63
C ASN A 138 1.74 17.84 -10.15
N PRO A 139 2.71 18.27 -10.96
CA PRO A 139 2.64 18.20 -12.42
C PRO A 139 2.62 16.78 -13.00
N ILE A 140 2.64 15.75 -12.16
CA ILE A 140 2.61 14.34 -12.57
C ILE A 140 1.19 13.86 -12.96
N TYR A 141 0.15 14.61 -12.64
CA TYR A 141 -1.21 14.27 -13.07
C TYR A 141 -1.63 15.15 -14.24
N SER A 142 -1.08 14.88 -15.42
CA SER A 142 -1.69 15.25 -16.68
C SER A 142 -3.12 14.70 -16.72
N SER A 143 -4.01 15.43 -17.35
CA SER A 143 -5.47 15.21 -17.36
C SER A 143 -5.84 13.77 -17.75
N PRO A 144 -7.02 13.25 -17.32
CA PRO A 144 -7.55 11.95 -17.73
C PRO A 144 -7.77 11.79 -19.25
N GLU A 145 -7.51 12.81 -20.04
CA GLU A 145 -7.61 12.78 -21.52
C GLU A 145 -6.34 12.22 -22.18
N GLU A 146 -5.28 11.94 -21.41
CA GLU A 146 -4.04 11.31 -21.90
C GLU A 146 -3.88 9.84 -21.43
N LEU A 147 -4.92 9.25 -20.91
CA LEU A 147 -5.10 7.82 -20.69
C LEU A 147 -6.18 7.34 -21.68
#